data_25b4640051dce96baaee9a5ad51ff92c
#
_entry.id   25b4640051dce96baaee9a5ad51ff92c
#
_cell.length_a   1.000
_cell.length_b   1.000
_cell.length_c   1.000
_cell.angle_alpha   90.00
_cell.angle_beta   90.00
_cell.angle_gamma   90.00
#
_symmetry.space_group_name_H-M   'P 1'
#
loop_
_entity.id
_entity.type
_entity.pdbx_description
1 polymer ?
#
loop_
_entity_poly.entity_id
_entity_poly.type
_entity_poly.pdbx_seq_one_letter_code
_entity_poly.pdbx_strand_id
1 'polypeptide(L)'
;LIPSSWWHHMVRAQASRIVPRLDSEAVVVPRGDVHYVVTEYGAVNLFGKSLQERAMAMISIAHPDFREELFHEAKKMGLLSAERTLNESIHGVYPIHLEESITIAGERMTIRPAKPVDERRIQEHFYNLSKDDVISRFFHEKTSFVHDEVKGVTLIDYIKDLTVVAVVGEFGFGRIVGVGEYLLDPATNEAEVAFSISKTHQKKGLGKILMNKLAYAARENGIAGLMAYTSPQNRGMIKLFKTLPYQVESFFDGDMLQLRCRFDKPL
;
A
#
# COMPACT_ATOMS: atom_id res chain seq x y z
N LEU A 1 23.49 23.26 -4.86
CA LEU A 1 23.86 21.99 -5.51
C LEU A 1 24.47 21.10 -4.44
N ILE A 2 23.67 20.15 -3.90
CA ILE A 2 24.12 19.14 -2.93
C ILE A 2 24.71 17.98 -3.74
N PRO A 3 25.92 17.48 -3.43
CA PRO A 3 26.53 16.38 -4.17
C PRO A 3 25.69 15.10 -4.11
N SER A 4 25.57 14.40 -5.23
CA SER A 4 24.77 13.16 -5.36
C SER A 4 25.18 12.03 -4.40
N SER A 5 26.38 12.07 -3.84
CA SER A 5 26.89 11.11 -2.85
C SER A 5 26.16 11.19 -1.49
N TRP A 6 25.53 12.30 -1.17
CA TRP A 6 24.78 12.46 0.09
C TRP A 6 23.42 11.77 0.08
N TRP A 7 22.86 11.50 -1.10
CA TRP A 7 21.56 10.82 -1.23
C TRP A 7 21.66 9.30 -0.95
N HIS A 8 22.81 8.68 -1.23
CA HIS A 8 23.02 7.25 -0.96
C HIS A 8 23.17 6.93 0.52
N HIS A 9 23.57 7.90 1.36
CA HIS A 9 23.62 7.74 2.81
C HIS A 9 22.29 8.03 3.53
N MET A 10 21.35 8.69 2.88
CA MET A 10 20.02 8.95 3.45
C MET A 10 19.06 7.75 3.36
N VAL A 11 19.39 6.71 2.59
CA VAL A 11 18.52 5.54 2.35
C VAL A 11 18.57 4.49 3.48
N ARG A 12 19.54 4.61 4.39
CA ARG A 12 19.49 3.96 5.70
C ARG A 12 19.50 5.06 6.74
N ALA A 13 18.32 5.52 7.12
CA ALA A 13 18.18 6.48 8.21
C ALA A 13 18.82 5.89 9.47
N GLN A 14 20.02 6.36 9.82
CA GLN A 14 20.68 5.99 11.07
C GLN A 14 19.99 6.61 12.29
N ALA A 15 19.08 7.58 12.07
CA ALA A 15 18.29 8.21 13.12
C ALA A 15 16.93 8.70 12.59
N SER A 16 15.89 8.56 13.38
CA SER A 16 14.57 9.13 13.09
C SER A 16 14.60 10.66 13.22
N ARG A 17 13.91 11.37 12.33
CA ARG A 17 13.63 12.81 12.49
C ARG A 17 12.43 13.07 13.40
N ILE A 18 11.58 12.07 13.59
CA ILE A 18 10.55 12.08 14.63
C ILE A 18 11.19 11.50 15.87
N VAL A 19 11.27 12.29 16.91
CA VAL A 19 11.93 11.93 18.18
C VAL A 19 10.93 12.01 19.33
N PRO A 20 11.12 11.23 20.41
CA PRO A 20 10.21 11.23 21.54
C PRO A 20 10.18 12.58 22.25
N ARG A 21 11.32 13.27 22.29
CA ARG A 21 11.51 14.54 22.96
C ARG A 21 12.59 15.40 22.28
N LEU A 22 12.40 16.70 22.29
CA LEU A 22 13.40 17.68 21.87
C LEU A 22 14.16 18.16 23.11
N ASP A 23 15.45 17.80 23.20
CA ASP A 23 16.28 18.05 24.41
C ASP A 23 17.16 19.28 24.24
N SER A 24 16.94 20.37 23.98
CA SER A 24 17.78 21.57 23.84
C SER A 24 17.66 22.30 22.49
N GLU A 25 16.70 22.02 21.70
CA GLU A 25 16.50 22.68 20.41
C GLU A 25 15.50 23.84 20.56
N ALA A 26 15.74 24.93 19.83
CA ALA A 26 14.80 26.03 19.76
C ALA A 26 13.54 25.57 18.96
N VAL A 27 12.39 25.60 19.61
CA VAL A 27 11.10 25.30 18.98
C VAL A 27 10.54 26.58 18.37
N VAL A 28 10.54 26.66 17.04
CA VAL A 28 10.04 27.84 16.29
C VAL A 28 8.50 27.85 16.26
N VAL A 29 7.87 26.68 16.10
CA VAL A 29 6.41 26.54 16.05
C VAL A 29 5.96 25.80 17.32
N PRO A 30 5.21 26.47 18.21
CA PRO A 30 4.71 25.84 19.42
C PRO A 30 3.76 24.68 19.10
N ARG A 31 3.70 23.71 19.99
CA ARG A 31 2.88 22.50 19.85
C ARG A 31 1.41 22.79 19.49
N GLY A 32 0.84 23.88 20.00
CA GLY A 32 -0.54 24.26 19.73
C GLY A 32 -0.81 24.68 18.29
N ASP A 33 0.21 25.18 17.60
CA ASP A 33 0.08 25.76 16.27
C ASP A 33 0.43 24.75 15.14
N VAL A 34 0.95 23.58 15.50
CA VAL A 34 1.19 22.51 14.53
C VAL A 34 -0.12 21.77 14.27
N HIS A 35 -0.73 22.01 13.12
CA HIS A 35 -1.97 21.35 12.71
C HIS A 35 -1.73 20.10 11.90
N TYR A 36 -0.87 20.15 10.87
CA TYR A 36 -0.57 19.02 10.00
C TYR A 36 0.91 18.68 10.00
N VAL A 37 1.19 17.39 10.00
CA VAL A 37 2.53 16.86 9.76
C VAL A 37 2.44 15.88 8.60
N VAL A 38 3.37 15.98 7.65
CA VAL A 38 3.43 15.16 6.43
C VAL A 38 4.80 14.51 6.34
N THR A 39 4.81 13.21 6.06
CA THR A 39 6.00 12.43 5.71
C THR A 39 5.73 11.61 4.46
N GLU A 40 6.72 10.85 3.98
CA GLU A 40 6.53 9.87 2.92
C GLU A 40 5.55 8.74 3.27
N TYR A 41 5.25 8.55 4.57
CA TYR A 41 4.36 7.50 5.08
C TYR A 41 2.94 7.97 5.39
N GLY A 42 2.66 9.24 5.23
CA GLY A 42 1.32 9.79 5.39
C GLY A 42 1.28 11.23 5.88
N ALA A 43 0.06 11.70 6.10
CA ALA A 43 -0.25 13.00 6.65
C ALA A 43 -1.19 12.84 7.84
N VAL A 44 -0.92 13.54 8.94
CA VAL A 44 -1.77 13.53 10.13
C VAL A 44 -2.17 14.94 10.52
N ASN A 45 -3.42 15.09 10.92
CA ASN A 45 -3.91 16.30 11.55
C ASN A 45 -3.75 16.18 13.07
N LEU A 46 -3.04 17.11 13.68
CA LEU A 46 -2.77 17.15 15.13
C LEU A 46 -3.66 18.14 15.87
N PHE A 47 -4.46 18.95 15.17
CA PHE A 47 -5.33 19.94 15.80
C PHE A 47 -6.41 19.28 16.65
N GLY A 48 -6.62 19.79 17.85
CA GLY A 48 -7.63 19.28 18.79
C GLY A 48 -7.31 17.92 19.42
N LYS A 49 -6.18 17.30 19.08
CA LYS A 49 -5.80 15.98 19.64
C LYS A 49 -5.09 16.08 20.97
N SER A 50 -5.38 15.15 21.88
CA SER A 50 -4.67 14.93 23.12
C SER A 50 -3.20 14.56 22.87
N LEU A 51 -2.33 14.64 23.89
CA LEU A 51 -0.93 14.24 23.76
C LEU A 51 -0.76 12.77 23.35
N GLN A 52 -1.64 11.90 23.85
CA GLN A 52 -1.66 10.48 23.49
C GLN A 52 -1.99 10.27 22.02
N GLU A 53 -3.06 10.91 21.55
CA GLU A 53 -3.48 10.85 20.14
C GLU A 53 -2.43 11.47 19.20
N ARG A 54 -1.78 12.55 19.62
CA ARG A 54 -0.68 13.17 18.87
C ARG A 54 0.53 12.24 18.78
N ALA A 55 0.91 11.59 19.89
CA ALA A 55 2.00 10.63 19.90
C ALA A 55 1.73 9.48 18.92
N MET A 56 0.52 8.90 18.98
CA MET A 56 0.12 7.83 18.06
C MET A 56 0.10 8.28 16.59
N ALA A 57 -0.45 9.47 16.32
CA ALA A 57 -0.47 10.04 14.98
C ALA A 57 0.97 10.25 14.44
N MET A 58 1.89 10.77 15.25
CA MET A 58 3.29 10.94 14.84
C MET A 58 4.01 9.62 14.62
N ILE A 59 3.78 8.61 15.47
CA ILE A 59 4.34 7.26 15.31
C ILE A 59 3.83 6.63 14.01
N SER A 60 2.54 6.82 13.66
CA SER A 60 1.95 6.22 12.46
C SER A 60 2.61 6.69 11.15
N ILE A 61 3.09 7.92 11.10
CA ILE A 61 3.76 8.51 9.93
C ILE A 61 5.29 8.50 10.04
N ALA A 62 5.87 7.94 11.11
CA ALA A 62 7.30 7.75 11.22
C ALA A 62 7.80 6.65 10.28
N HIS A 63 9.10 6.66 10.00
CA HIS A 63 9.72 5.55 9.27
C HIS A 63 9.48 4.24 10.03
N PRO A 64 9.04 3.16 9.36
CA PRO A 64 8.64 1.90 10.01
C PRO A 64 9.68 1.33 10.99
N ASP A 65 10.98 1.40 10.65
CA ASP A 65 12.06 0.87 11.49
C ASP A 65 12.16 1.53 12.87
N PHE A 66 11.60 2.74 13.02
CA PHE A 66 11.65 3.50 14.29
C PHE A 66 10.33 3.48 15.07
N ARG A 67 9.26 2.91 14.50
CA ARG A 67 7.93 2.97 15.14
C ARG A 67 7.88 2.23 16.47
N GLU A 68 8.48 1.03 16.54
CA GLU A 68 8.54 0.26 17.79
C GLU A 68 9.32 0.98 18.89
N GLU A 69 10.46 1.58 18.53
CA GLU A 69 11.26 2.37 19.47
C GLU A 69 10.47 3.59 19.97
N LEU A 70 9.89 4.37 19.06
CA LEU A 70 9.06 5.53 19.39
C LEU A 70 7.85 5.16 20.26
N PHE A 71 7.21 4.02 19.96
CA PHE A 71 6.10 3.51 20.75
C PHE A 71 6.52 3.11 22.15
N HIS A 72 7.67 2.45 22.29
CA HIS A 72 8.23 2.08 23.57
C HIS A 72 8.60 3.32 24.42
N GLU A 73 9.23 4.33 23.82
CA GLU A 73 9.52 5.58 24.48
C GLU A 73 8.25 6.35 24.90
N ALA A 74 7.20 6.34 24.07
CA ALA A 74 5.91 6.93 24.43
C ALA A 74 5.27 6.25 25.65
N LYS A 75 5.44 4.93 25.81
CA LYS A 75 5.04 4.19 27.02
C LYS A 75 5.85 4.61 28.23
N LYS A 76 7.18 4.68 28.14
CA LYS A 76 8.06 5.14 29.22
C LYS A 76 7.72 6.55 29.71
N MET A 77 7.27 7.41 28.78
CA MET A 77 6.82 8.77 29.09
C MET A 77 5.41 8.81 29.72
N GLY A 78 4.74 7.68 29.88
CA GLY A 78 3.37 7.61 30.38
C GLY A 78 2.30 8.14 29.42
N LEU A 79 2.64 8.33 28.14
CA LEU A 79 1.69 8.77 27.11
C LEU A 79 0.78 7.64 26.66
N LEU A 80 1.23 6.38 26.75
CA LEU A 80 0.48 5.19 26.34
C LEU A 80 0.45 4.17 27.48
N SER A 81 -0.66 3.40 27.55
CA SER A 81 -0.80 2.31 28.49
C SER A 81 0.25 1.21 28.24
N ALA A 82 0.80 0.63 29.31
CA ALA A 82 1.80 -0.43 29.24
C ALA A 82 1.29 -1.68 28.51
N GLU A 83 -0.02 -1.96 28.58
CA GLU A 83 -0.66 -3.14 27.99
C GLU A 83 -0.95 -2.99 26.49
N ARG A 84 -0.93 -1.77 25.96
CA ARG A 84 -1.22 -1.50 24.55
C ARG A 84 -0.11 -2.05 23.65
N THR A 85 -0.47 -2.64 22.52
CA THR A 85 0.47 -3.04 21.47
C THR A 85 0.47 -2.04 20.32
N LEU A 86 1.56 -2.00 19.55
CA LEU A 86 1.68 -1.11 18.39
C LEU A 86 0.61 -1.45 17.36
N ASN A 87 0.44 -2.74 17.04
CA ASN A 87 -0.51 -3.22 16.03
C ASN A 87 -1.98 -2.89 16.35
N GLU A 88 -2.39 -2.92 17.62
CA GLU A 88 -3.74 -2.54 18.06
C GLU A 88 -3.95 -1.02 18.05
N SER A 89 -2.89 -0.26 18.09
CA SER A 89 -2.92 1.19 18.29
C SER A 89 -2.76 2.00 17.02
N ILE A 90 -2.22 1.41 15.96
CA ILE A 90 -1.95 2.08 14.69
C ILE A 90 -2.73 1.38 13.58
N HIS A 91 -3.91 1.93 13.27
CA HIS A 91 -4.56 1.65 12.00
C HIS A 91 -3.75 2.33 10.89
N GLY A 92 -3.49 1.64 9.77
CA GLY A 92 -2.77 2.19 8.63
C GLY A 92 -1.25 2.23 8.77
N VAL A 93 -0.65 1.34 9.55
CA VAL A 93 0.81 1.19 9.57
C VAL A 93 1.29 0.63 8.26
N TYR A 94 2.17 1.37 7.59
CA TYR A 94 2.81 0.93 6.35
C TYR A 94 3.54 -0.41 6.52
N PRO A 95 3.14 -1.49 5.81
CA PRO A 95 3.68 -2.83 6.00
C PRO A 95 5.01 -3.00 5.23
N ILE A 96 6.12 -2.53 5.82
CA ILE A 96 7.44 -2.53 5.18
C ILE A 96 7.93 -3.92 4.79
N HIS A 97 7.52 -4.96 5.51
CA HIS A 97 7.89 -6.34 5.21
C HIS A 97 7.38 -6.82 3.83
N LEU A 98 6.43 -6.09 3.23
CA LEU A 98 5.98 -6.35 1.86
C LEU A 98 6.89 -5.70 0.81
N GLU A 99 7.80 -4.78 1.19
CA GLU A 99 8.76 -4.19 0.25
C GLU A 99 9.80 -5.23 -0.19
N GLU A 100 10.03 -5.30 -1.48
CA GLU A 100 11.01 -6.21 -2.09
C GLU A 100 11.58 -5.61 -3.37
N SER A 101 12.90 -5.72 -3.54
CA SER A 101 13.56 -5.40 -4.82
C SER A 101 13.77 -6.67 -5.61
N ILE A 102 13.22 -6.71 -6.82
CA ILE A 102 13.30 -7.86 -7.72
C ILE A 102 13.86 -7.45 -9.08
N THR A 103 14.30 -8.43 -9.86
CA THR A 103 14.69 -8.21 -11.26
C THR A 103 13.82 -9.07 -12.15
N ILE A 104 13.10 -8.46 -13.10
CA ILE A 104 12.25 -9.13 -14.08
C ILE A 104 12.75 -8.75 -15.47
N ALA A 105 13.08 -9.76 -16.29
CA ALA A 105 13.56 -9.56 -17.66
C ALA A 105 14.74 -8.57 -17.77
N GLY A 106 15.64 -8.58 -16.79
CA GLY A 106 16.82 -7.70 -16.74
C GLY A 106 16.56 -6.30 -16.17
N GLU A 107 15.33 -5.95 -15.86
CA GLU A 107 14.95 -4.65 -15.29
C GLU A 107 14.72 -4.78 -13.78
N ARG A 108 15.44 -3.97 -13.00
CA ARG A 108 15.27 -3.91 -11.54
C ARG A 108 14.04 -3.07 -11.19
N MET A 109 13.20 -3.59 -10.30
CA MET A 109 12.03 -2.89 -9.80
C MET A 109 11.81 -3.15 -8.32
N THR A 110 11.13 -2.22 -7.67
CA THR A 110 10.71 -2.35 -6.28
C THR A 110 9.21 -2.65 -6.23
N ILE A 111 8.85 -3.77 -5.61
CA ILE A 111 7.47 -4.10 -5.28
C ILE A 111 7.24 -3.64 -3.85
N ARG A 112 6.23 -2.82 -3.63
CA ARG A 112 5.93 -2.28 -2.31
C ARG A 112 4.48 -1.83 -2.16
N PRO A 113 3.96 -1.70 -0.94
CA PRO A 113 2.68 -1.01 -0.71
C PRO A 113 2.71 0.42 -1.26
N ALA A 114 1.57 0.88 -1.73
CA ALA A 114 1.42 2.26 -2.16
C ALA A 114 1.54 3.21 -0.95
N LYS A 115 2.04 4.41 -1.21
CA LYS A 115 2.14 5.50 -0.24
C LYS A 115 1.26 6.66 -0.72
N PRO A 116 0.76 7.54 0.16
CA PRO A 116 -0.03 8.69 -0.27
C PRO A 116 0.63 9.57 -1.34
N VAL A 117 1.97 9.62 -1.33
CA VAL A 117 2.77 10.36 -2.34
C VAL A 117 2.78 9.71 -3.73
N ASP A 118 2.27 8.50 -3.87
CA ASP A 118 2.21 7.79 -5.16
C ASP A 118 0.99 8.17 -6.01
N GLU A 119 0.05 8.93 -5.48
CA GLU A 119 -1.21 9.26 -6.14
C GLU A 119 -1.02 9.73 -7.58
N ARG A 120 -0.18 10.74 -7.80
CA ARG A 120 0.11 11.25 -9.14
C ARG A 120 0.72 10.17 -10.05
N ARG A 121 1.60 9.33 -9.55
CA ARG A 121 2.24 8.26 -10.33
C ARG A 121 1.27 7.14 -10.68
N ILE A 122 0.33 6.81 -9.79
CA ILE A 122 -0.74 5.85 -10.04
C ILE A 122 -1.69 6.44 -11.10
N GLN A 123 -2.03 7.71 -11.00
CA GLN A 123 -2.82 8.41 -12.02
C GLN A 123 -2.11 8.39 -13.38
N GLU A 124 -0.82 8.71 -13.45
CA GLU A 124 -0.01 8.62 -14.66
C GLU A 124 0.03 7.17 -15.21
N HIS A 125 0.11 6.16 -14.35
CA HIS A 125 0.03 4.76 -14.76
C HIS A 125 -1.31 4.45 -15.43
N PHE A 126 -2.43 4.87 -14.86
CA PHE A 126 -3.76 4.64 -15.45
C PHE A 126 -3.95 5.35 -16.79
N TYR A 127 -3.46 6.58 -16.93
CA TYR A 127 -3.50 7.29 -18.23
C TYR A 127 -2.65 6.62 -19.33
N ASN A 128 -1.62 5.86 -18.94
CA ASN A 128 -0.74 5.13 -19.85
C ASN A 128 -1.20 3.69 -20.16
N LEU A 129 -2.34 3.26 -19.64
CA LEU A 129 -2.94 1.97 -19.98
C LEU A 129 -3.51 2.00 -21.41
N SER A 130 -3.52 0.84 -22.07
CA SER A 130 -4.27 0.70 -23.33
C SER A 130 -5.78 0.75 -23.06
N LYS A 131 -6.59 1.09 -24.09
CA LYS A 131 -8.06 1.08 -23.95
C LYS A 131 -8.59 -0.26 -23.44
N ASP A 132 -8.06 -1.36 -23.96
CA ASP A 132 -8.46 -2.71 -23.53
C ASP A 132 -8.12 -2.98 -22.07
N ASP A 133 -6.95 -2.52 -21.60
CA ASP A 133 -6.54 -2.66 -20.20
C ASP A 133 -7.41 -1.79 -19.28
N VAL A 134 -7.80 -0.58 -19.73
CA VAL A 134 -8.74 0.29 -18.99
C VAL A 134 -10.10 -0.39 -18.87
N ILE A 135 -10.66 -0.91 -19.97
CA ILE A 135 -11.95 -1.62 -19.94
C ILE A 135 -11.86 -2.86 -19.04
N SER A 136 -10.77 -3.62 -19.12
CA SER A 136 -10.56 -4.81 -18.29
C SER A 136 -10.48 -4.48 -16.80
N ARG A 137 -9.99 -3.28 -16.44
CA ARG A 137 -9.79 -2.85 -15.06
C ARG A 137 -11.02 -2.15 -14.46
N PHE A 138 -11.71 -1.34 -15.27
CA PHE A 138 -12.80 -0.46 -14.82
C PHE A 138 -14.18 -0.87 -15.36
N PHE A 139 -14.25 -1.91 -16.21
CA PHE A 139 -15.45 -2.46 -16.83
C PHE A 139 -16.20 -1.51 -17.77
N HIS A 140 -15.65 -0.34 -18.07
CA HIS A 140 -16.16 0.63 -19.02
C HIS A 140 -15.02 1.43 -19.64
N GLU A 141 -15.29 2.07 -20.77
CA GLU A 141 -14.37 3.04 -21.34
C GLU A 141 -14.22 4.23 -20.40
N LYS A 142 -12.99 4.58 -20.08
CA LYS A 142 -12.66 5.68 -19.18
C LYS A 142 -11.50 6.48 -19.76
N THR A 143 -11.71 7.78 -19.91
CA THR A 143 -10.73 8.72 -20.47
C THR A 143 -10.19 9.72 -19.45
N SER A 144 -10.80 9.77 -18.27
CA SER A 144 -10.40 10.66 -17.17
C SER A 144 -10.32 9.88 -15.87
N PHE A 145 -9.22 10.07 -15.14
CA PHE A 145 -8.98 9.51 -13.81
C PHE A 145 -8.89 10.68 -12.84
N VAL A 146 -10.04 11.05 -12.27
CA VAL A 146 -10.12 12.19 -11.35
C VAL A 146 -9.44 11.88 -10.02
N HIS A 147 -8.99 12.95 -9.35
CA HIS A 147 -8.26 12.88 -8.09
C HIS A 147 -8.96 12.01 -7.03
N ASP A 148 -10.27 12.17 -6.83
CA ASP A 148 -11.00 11.44 -5.80
C ASP A 148 -11.03 9.91 -6.01
N GLU A 149 -11.00 9.45 -7.25
CA GLU A 149 -10.96 8.02 -7.58
C GLU A 149 -9.57 7.42 -7.35
N VAL A 150 -8.52 8.15 -7.72
CA VAL A 150 -7.13 7.72 -7.49
C VAL A 150 -6.78 7.82 -6.00
N LYS A 151 -7.38 8.78 -5.30
CA LYS A 151 -7.23 8.95 -3.85
C LYS A 151 -7.67 7.71 -3.08
N GLY A 152 -8.75 7.04 -3.50
CA GLY A 152 -9.19 5.76 -2.93
C GLY A 152 -8.13 4.66 -3.00
N VAL A 153 -7.26 4.69 -4.01
CA VAL A 153 -6.16 3.72 -4.20
C VAL A 153 -4.92 4.03 -3.34
N THR A 154 -4.82 5.23 -2.77
CA THR A 154 -3.65 5.70 -2.00
C THR A 154 -3.94 6.02 -0.54
N LEU A 155 -5.19 6.35 -0.21
CA LEU A 155 -5.64 6.50 1.19
C LEU A 155 -6.12 5.17 1.74
N ILE A 156 -5.19 4.27 1.93
CA ILE A 156 -5.39 2.88 2.34
C ILE A 156 -5.08 2.71 3.82
N ASP A 157 -5.80 1.81 4.48
CA ASP A 157 -5.54 1.47 5.87
C ASP A 157 -4.57 0.29 6.03
N TYR A 158 -4.13 -0.31 4.91
CA TYR A 158 -3.23 -1.46 4.80
C TYR A 158 -3.75 -2.77 5.41
N ILE A 159 -4.94 -2.77 5.98
CA ILE A 159 -5.60 -3.94 6.59
C ILE A 159 -6.84 -4.33 5.78
N LYS A 160 -7.82 -3.42 5.70
CA LYS A 160 -9.08 -3.62 4.95
C LYS A 160 -8.89 -3.41 3.46
N ASP A 161 -8.02 -2.47 3.11
CA ASP A 161 -7.63 -2.15 1.75
C ASP A 161 -6.10 -2.07 1.66
N LEU A 162 -5.56 -2.65 0.63
CA LEU A 162 -4.13 -2.62 0.35
C LEU A 162 -3.90 -2.47 -1.14
N THR A 163 -3.08 -1.50 -1.49
CA THR A 163 -2.54 -1.35 -2.85
C THR A 163 -1.05 -1.66 -2.84
N VAL A 164 -0.61 -2.53 -3.73
CA VAL A 164 0.80 -2.86 -3.97
C VAL A 164 1.19 -2.35 -5.35
N VAL A 165 2.29 -1.64 -5.44
CA VAL A 165 2.81 -1.06 -6.69
C VAL A 165 4.15 -1.68 -7.08
N ALA A 166 4.37 -1.82 -8.38
CA ALA A 166 5.66 -2.13 -8.97
C ALA A 166 6.27 -0.84 -9.52
N VAL A 167 7.42 -0.44 -8.99
CA VAL A 167 8.09 0.82 -9.32
C VAL A 167 9.41 0.52 -10.01
N VAL A 168 9.63 1.11 -11.19
CA VAL A 168 10.89 1.06 -11.96
C VAL A 168 11.55 2.43 -11.92
N GLY A 169 12.86 2.45 -11.74
CA GLY A 169 13.66 3.67 -11.67
C GLY A 169 14.15 3.99 -10.26
N GLU A 170 14.84 5.13 -10.13
CA GLU A 170 15.45 5.54 -8.86
C GLU A 170 14.41 6.01 -7.85
N PHE A 171 14.78 5.91 -6.58
CA PHE A 171 13.95 6.40 -5.47
C PHE A 171 13.58 7.87 -5.67
N GLY A 172 12.29 8.18 -5.57
CA GLY A 172 11.76 9.54 -5.77
C GLY A 172 11.41 9.90 -7.23
N PHE A 173 12.01 9.24 -8.24
CA PHE A 173 11.81 9.51 -9.66
C PHE A 173 11.24 8.32 -10.44
N GLY A 174 11.04 7.19 -9.77
CA GLY A 174 10.54 5.98 -10.40
C GLY A 174 9.11 6.11 -10.92
N ARG A 175 8.79 5.38 -12.00
CA ARG A 175 7.43 5.26 -12.53
C ARG A 175 6.78 3.96 -12.07
N ILE A 176 5.48 3.99 -11.87
CA ILE A 176 4.68 2.80 -11.57
C ILE A 176 4.36 2.07 -12.89
N VAL A 177 4.66 0.78 -12.92
CA VAL A 177 4.45 -0.08 -14.08
C VAL A 177 3.43 -1.19 -13.82
N GLY A 178 3.03 -1.37 -12.56
CA GLY A 178 1.99 -2.30 -12.15
C GLY A 178 1.36 -1.87 -10.84
N VAL A 179 0.06 -2.07 -10.73
CA VAL A 179 -0.76 -1.83 -9.54
C VAL A 179 -1.60 -3.07 -9.31
N GLY A 180 -1.58 -3.59 -8.11
CA GLY A 180 -2.51 -4.60 -7.61
C GLY A 180 -3.12 -4.11 -6.31
N GLU A 181 -4.41 -4.30 -6.14
CA GLU A 181 -5.11 -3.87 -4.94
C GLU A 181 -6.08 -4.93 -4.45
N TYR A 182 -6.37 -4.92 -3.16
CA TYR A 182 -7.54 -5.59 -2.62
C TYR A 182 -8.36 -4.62 -1.77
N LEU A 183 -9.68 -4.84 -1.77
CA LEU A 183 -10.65 -4.16 -0.92
C LEU A 183 -11.47 -5.22 -0.19
N LEU A 184 -11.45 -5.20 1.14
CA LEU A 184 -12.19 -6.13 1.99
C LEU A 184 -13.69 -5.83 1.93
N ASP A 185 -14.49 -6.85 1.64
CA ASP A 185 -15.91 -6.85 1.95
C ASP A 185 -16.11 -7.36 3.39
N PRO A 186 -16.50 -6.48 4.33
CA PRO A 186 -16.71 -6.87 5.73
C PRO A 186 -17.84 -7.88 5.93
N ALA A 187 -18.79 -7.96 5.00
CA ALA A 187 -19.95 -8.84 5.11
C ALA A 187 -19.56 -10.32 4.88
N THR A 188 -18.61 -10.55 3.97
CA THR A 188 -18.14 -11.90 3.60
C THR A 188 -16.79 -12.25 4.18
N ASN A 189 -16.04 -11.26 4.70
CA ASN A 189 -14.64 -11.36 5.07
C ASN A 189 -13.75 -11.84 3.91
N GLU A 190 -14.09 -11.49 2.67
CA GLU A 190 -13.30 -11.75 1.47
C GLU A 190 -12.88 -10.45 0.83
N ALA A 191 -11.74 -10.43 0.16
CA ALA A 191 -11.25 -9.22 -0.48
C ALA A 191 -11.38 -9.29 -2.01
N GLU A 192 -11.99 -8.27 -2.59
CA GLU A 192 -11.99 -8.08 -4.04
C GLU A 192 -10.63 -7.60 -4.50
N VAL A 193 -10.06 -8.28 -5.49
CA VAL A 193 -8.75 -7.91 -6.07
C VAL A 193 -8.89 -7.35 -7.48
N ALA A 194 -8.07 -6.34 -7.77
CA ALA A 194 -7.97 -5.76 -9.09
C ALA A 194 -6.51 -5.47 -9.47
N PHE A 195 -6.20 -5.54 -10.78
CA PHE A 195 -4.85 -5.38 -11.29
C PHE A 195 -4.82 -4.49 -12.53
N SER A 196 -3.72 -3.75 -12.65
CA SER A 196 -3.34 -3.09 -13.90
C SER A 196 -1.83 -3.17 -14.10
N ILE A 197 -1.38 -3.52 -15.29
CA ILE A 197 0.05 -3.67 -15.62
C ILE A 197 0.30 -3.02 -16.97
N SER A 198 1.30 -2.14 -17.03
CA SER A 198 1.73 -1.49 -18.27
C SER A 198 2.03 -2.53 -19.35
N LYS A 199 1.62 -2.27 -20.59
CA LYS A 199 1.75 -3.19 -21.75
C LYS A 199 3.15 -3.80 -21.90
N THR A 200 4.18 -2.99 -21.66
CA THR A 200 5.59 -3.41 -21.76
C THR A 200 6.03 -4.38 -20.65
N HIS A 201 5.26 -4.48 -19.57
CA HIS A 201 5.56 -5.33 -18.41
C HIS A 201 4.60 -6.51 -18.25
N GLN A 202 3.59 -6.61 -19.12
CA GLN A 202 2.68 -7.76 -19.16
C GLN A 202 3.41 -9.03 -19.62
N LYS A 203 2.86 -10.20 -19.26
CA LYS A 203 3.37 -11.55 -19.61
C LYS A 203 4.79 -11.86 -19.14
N LYS A 204 5.35 -11.06 -18.23
CA LYS A 204 6.68 -11.24 -17.63
C LYS A 204 6.63 -11.77 -16.17
N GLY A 205 5.46 -12.18 -15.68
CA GLY A 205 5.28 -12.73 -14.32
C GLY A 205 4.92 -11.69 -13.25
N LEU A 206 4.93 -10.38 -13.57
CA LEU A 206 4.65 -9.31 -12.61
C LEU A 206 3.28 -9.47 -11.92
N GLY A 207 2.24 -9.82 -12.67
CA GLY A 207 0.90 -10.05 -12.11
C GLY A 207 0.87 -11.15 -11.04
N LYS A 208 1.62 -12.25 -11.24
CA LYS A 208 1.74 -13.31 -10.24
C LYS A 208 2.42 -12.82 -8.96
N ILE A 209 3.43 -11.97 -9.07
CA ILE A 209 4.14 -11.41 -7.92
C ILE A 209 3.20 -10.51 -7.12
N LEU A 210 2.48 -9.60 -7.79
CA LEU A 210 1.49 -8.74 -7.14
C LEU A 210 0.39 -9.56 -6.47
N MET A 211 -0.18 -10.56 -7.15
CA MET A 211 -1.20 -11.46 -6.59
C MET A 211 -0.70 -12.17 -5.34
N ASN A 212 0.52 -12.72 -5.36
CA ASN A 212 1.09 -13.40 -4.21
C ASN A 212 1.29 -12.45 -3.03
N LYS A 213 1.72 -11.21 -3.26
CA LYS A 213 1.86 -10.19 -2.22
C LYS A 213 0.52 -9.83 -1.59
N LEU A 214 -0.52 -9.66 -2.42
CA LEU A 214 -1.88 -9.38 -1.92
C LEU A 214 -2.44 -10.58 -1.14
N ALA A 215 -2.30 -11.81 -1.65
CA ALA A 215 -2.76 -13.01 -0.97
C ALA A 215 -2.05 -13.24 0.37
N TYR A 216 -0.74 -12.98 0.41
CA TYR A 216 0.06 -13.04 1.64
C TYR A 216 -0.47 -12.03 2.67
N ALA A 217 -0.58 -10.75 2.28
CA ALA A 217 -1.05 -9.69 3.17
C ALA A 217 -2.50 -9.91 3.63
N ALA A 218 -3.39 -10.35 2.74
CA ALA A 218 -4.78 -10.66 3.09
C ALA A 218 -4.86 -11.74 4.18
N ARG A 219 -4.05 -12.80 4.06
CA ARG A 219 -3.98 -13.86 5.08
C ARG A 219 -3.44 -13.35 6.41
N GLU A 220 -2.38 -12.54 6.43
CA GLU A 220 -1.86 -11.94 7.65
C GLU A 220 -2.90 -11.06 8.34
N ASN A 221 -3.74 -10.37 7.54
CA ASN A 221 -4.82 -9.53 8.04
C ASN A 221 -6.10 -10.31 8.41
N GLY A 222 -6.09 -11.66 8.38
CA GLY A 222 -7.22 -12.51 8.77
C GLY A 222 -8.38 -12.51 7.77
N ILE A 223 -8.14 -12.11 6.53
CA ILE A 223 -9.12 -12.17 5.44
C ILE A 223 -9.29 -13.64 5.00
N ALA A 224 -10.53 -14.06 4.75
CA ALA A 224 -10.85 -15.47 4.50
C ALA A 224 -10.55 -15.94 3.07
N GLY A 225 -10.47 -15.02 2.11
CA GLY A 225 -10.23 -15.36 0.70
C GLY A 225 -10.13 -14.15 -0.21
N LEU A 226 -9.86 -14.41 -1.47
CA LEU A 226 -9.84 -13.40 -2.54
C LEU A 226 -10.95 -13.68 -3.54
N MET A 227 -11.53 -12.61 -4.07
CA MET A 227 -12.48 -12.67 -5.16
C MET A 227 -12.16 -11.61 -6.23
N ALA A 228 -12.64 -11.81 -7.44
CA ALA A 228 -12.59 -10.82 -8.49
C ALA A 228 -13.78 -10.97 -9.44
N TYR A 229 -14.28 -9.85 -9.93
CA TYR A 229 -15.15 -9.82 -11.11
C TYR A 229 -14.31 -9.57 -12.34
N THR A 230 -14.60 -10.25 -13.43
CA THR A 230 -13.84 -10.09 -14.67
C THR A 230 -14.67 -10.52 -15.89
N SER A 231 -14.29 -10.06 -17.06
CA SER A 231 -14.85 -10.60 -18.30
C SER A 231 -14.44 -12.07 -18.47
N PRO A 232 -15.33 -12.95 -18.94
CA PRO A 232 -14.99 -14.34 -19.29
C PRO A 232 -13.84 -14.47 -20.29
N GLN A 233 -13.59 -13.44 -21.10
CA GLN A 233 -12.49 -13.36 -22.07
C GLN A 233 -11.16 -12.96 -21.45
N ASN A 234 -11.16 -12.44 -20.22
CA ASN A 234 -9.93 -12.02 -19.51
C ASN A 234 -9.12 -13.23 -19.00
N ARG A 235 -8.45 -13.90 -19.96
CA ARG A 235 -7.59 -15.06 -19.66
C ARG A 235 -6.45 -14.72 -18.67
N GLY A 236 -6.06 -13.44 -18.60
CA GLY A 236 -5.03 -12.97 -17.68
C GLY A 236 -5.45 -13.14 -16.22
N MET A 237 -6.62 -12.60 -15.85
CA MET A 237 -7.17 -12.71 -14.50
C MET A 237 -7.47 -14.16 -14.11
N ILE A 238 -8.09 -14.93 -15.01
CA ILE A 238 -8.36 -16.36 -14.78
C ILE A 238 -7.06 -17.12 -14.49
N LYS A 239 -6.00 -16.85 -15.28
CA LYS A 239 -4.69 -17.48 -15.07
C LYS A 239 -4.06 -17.05 -13.74
N LEU A 240 -4.21 -15.79 -13.32
CA LEU A 240 -3.69 -15.31 -12.04
C LEU A 240 -4.30 -16.07 -10.87
N PHE A 241 -5.62 -16.22 -10.82
CA PHE A 241 -6.27 -17.00 -9.77
C PHE A 241 -5.78 -18.45 -9.73
N LYS A 242 -5.60 -19.08 -10.88
CA LYS A 242 -5.06 -20.46 -11.00
C LYS A 242 -3.59 -20.60 -10.55
N THR A 243 -2.87 -19.50 -10.30
CA THR A 243 -1.51 -19.57 -9.72
C THR A 243 -1.49 -19.64 -8.20
N LEU A 244 -2.63 -19.38 -7.55
CA LEU A 244 -2.76 -19.47 -6.10
C LEU A 244 -2.82 -20.93 -5.67
N PRO A 245 -2.26 -21.31 -4.50
CA PRO A 245 -2.27 -22.70 -4.01
C PRO A 245 -3.60 -23.07 -3.34
N TYR A 246 -4.72 -22.60 -3.89
CA TYR A 246 -6.07 -22.79 -3.37
C TYR A 246 -7.03 -23.20 -4.46
N GLN A 247 -8.12 -23.86 -4.06
CA GLN A 247 -9.22 -24.18 -4.96
C GLN A 247 -9.88 -22.90 -5.44
N VAL A 248 -10.05 -22.77 -6.76
CA VAL A 248 -10.69 -21.61 -7.39
C VAL A 248 -12.05 -22.01 -7.88
N GLU A 249 -13.06 -21.38 -7.35
CA GLU A 249 -14.44 -21.47 -7.80
C GLU A 249 -14.71 -20.35 -8.81
N SER A 250 -15.57 -20.60 -9.80
CA SER A 250 -15.97 -19.60 -10.79
C SER A 250 -17.46 -19.65 -11.01
N PHE A 251 -18.10 -18.48 -10.96
CA PHE A 251 -19.55 -18.34 -11.11
C PHE A 251 -19.84 -17.26 -12.14
N PHE A 252 -20.92 -17.42 -12.91
CA PHE A 252 -21.42 -16.35 -13.78
C PHE A 252 -22.40 -15.48 -12.98
N ASP A 253 -22.18 -14.17 -13.03
CA ASP A 253 -23.07 -13.15 -12.53
C ASP A 253 -23.39 -12.18 -13.68
N GLY A 254 -24.53 -12.42 -14.33
CA GLY A 254 -24.85 -11.76 -15.60
C GLY A 254 -23.79 -12.05 -16.67
N ASP A 255 -23.22 -10.98 -17.26
CA ASP A 255 -22.17 -11.07 -18.28
C ASP A 255 -20.76 -11.14 -17.69
N MET A 256 -20.63 -11.14 -16.36
CA MET A 256 -19.36 -11.18 -15.66
C MET A 256 -19.05 -12.56 -15.12
N LEU A 257 -17.76 -12.87 -15.02
CA LEU A 257 -17.24 -14.05 -14.33
C LEU A 257 -16.72 -13.64 -12.98
N GLN A 258 -17.33 -14.15 -11.92
CA GLN A 258 -16.78 -14.07 -10.57
C GLN A 258 -15.81 -15.20 -10.34
N LEU A 259 -14.57 -14.88 -9.97
CA LEU A 259 -13.56 -15.81 -9.51
C LEU A 259 -13.44 -15.69 -7.99
N ARG A 260 -13.36 -16.82 -7.29
CA ARG A 260 -13.27 -16.85 -5.83
C ARG A 260 -12.31 -17.92 -5.39
N CYS A 261 -11.44 -17.62 -4.44
CA CYS A 261 -10.65 -18.61 -3.74
C CYS A 261 -10.64 -18.34 -2.24
N ARG A 262 -10.84 -19.39 -1.46
CA ARG A 262 -10.77 -19.30 0.00
C ARG A 262 -9.45 -19.88 0.50
N PHE A 263 -8.84 -19.24 1.49
CA PHE A 263 -7.55 -19.66 2.04
C PHE A 263 -7.63 -20.91 2.92
N ASP A 264 -8.83 -21.29 3.35
CA ASP A 264 -9.14 -22.52 4.08
C ASP A 264 -9.35 -23.76 3.17
N LYS A 265 -9.30 -23.57 1.83
CA LYS A 265 -9.46 -24.64 0.83
C LYS A 265 -8.20 -24.77 -0.03
N PRO A 266 -7.10 -25.37 0.47
CA PRO A 266 -5.90 -25.61 -0.34
C PRO A 266 -6.17 -26.58 -1.49
N LEU A 267 -5.29 -26.56 -2.53
CA LEU A 267 -5.32 -27.49 -3.67
C LEU A 267 -5.02 -28.91 -3.23
#